data_b34bd22a9db320a38a7b4b482f7e2b5e
#
_entry.id   b34bd22a9db320a38a7b4b482f7e2b5e
#
_cell.length_a   1.000
_cell.length_b   1.000
_cell.length_c   1.000
_cell.angle_alpha   90.00
_cell.angle_beta   90.00
_cell.angle_gamma   90.00
#
_symmetry.space_group_name_H-M   'P 1'
#
loop_
_entity.id
_entity.type
_entity.pdbx_description
1 polymer ?
#
loop_
_entity_poly.entity_id
_entity_poly.type
_entity_poly.pdbx_seq_one_letter_code
_entity_poly.pdbx_strand_id
1 'polypeptide(L)'
;MYPEPSTAQALTQQAVVGATKRLKTVRKEARDLGVNTPGLTESFMFGERGGVHINEHKAMCIAAVYACVSYIADYVASLPKITYERTDKGRNRASKHWLYPIVHDDPNPYMNDYEFSETLTGHVLLWGNAYAEIVRNGAGEVVELWPLRPDRVRPFLREEKVFYEVMLPNGGQIVLPFSSIFHLHGLGFDGLVGYSPIKFHCDTMALAISEQQYREAFFKNDARPGGVLTHPATLSEGAQKTLRKQWEETHGGLGNRNRVAILEEGLTWQSVGIPAKDMEFIEGRKYQKSEIASIFRVKPYKLGIMEPGTVSYASIEQQAIDTHFDTMMPWVGRWERKFTRLLNKSERLKYYVEFLFDGVLRADSESRGKTLQVKRQNGVLSANEWRALDNMDKIPHGDEFWMPSNMMVVGKEPEEDLLGVPVHTNGNGNGKSADA
;
A
#
# COMPACT_ATOMS: atom_id res chain seq x y z
N MET A 1 0.32 -46.52 6.98
CA MET A 1 -0.99 -46.64 6.32
C MET A 1 -1.54 -45.25 6.24
N TYR A 2 -1.37 -44.55 5.08
CA TYR A 2 -1.88 -43.18 4.88
C TYR A 2 -3.36 -43.29 4.52
N PRO A 3 -4.22 -42.40 5.02
CA PRO A 3 -5.64 -42.42 4.69
C PRO A 3 -5.84 -42.04 3.21
N GLU A 4 -6.77 -42.70 2.55
CA GLU A 4 -7.16 -42.41 1.17
C GLU A 4 -7.75 -40.99 1.06
N PRO A 5 -7.49 -40.26 -0.05
CA PRO A 5 -7.98 -38.93 -0.23
C PRO A 5 -9.51 -38.89 -0.25
N SER A 6 -10.08 -37.90 0.45
CA SER A 6 -11.54 -37.72 0.54
C SER A 6 -12.14 -37.50 -0.85
N THR A 7 -13.43 -37.81 -1.03
CA THR A 7 -14.19 -37.64 -2.28
C THR A 7 -14.11 -36.23 -2.87
N ALA A 8 -13.91 -35.22 -2.04
CA ALA A 8 -13.68 -33.83 -2.46
C ALA A 8 -12.33 -33.63 -3.18
N GLN A 9 -11.26 -34.28 -2.69
CA GLN A 9 -9.95 -34.25 -3.34
C GLN A 9 -9.94 -34.99 -4.68
N ALA A 10 -10.70 -36.08 -4.79
CA ALA A 10 -10.85 -36.84 -6.03
C ALA A 10 -11.65 -36.03 -7.09
N LEU A 11 -12.68 -35.29 -6.69
CA LEU A 11 -13.44 -34.40 -7.57
C LEU A 11 -12.60 -33.19 -8.03
N THR A 12 -11.75 -32.67 -7.15
CA THR A 12 -10.82 -31.59 -7.51
C THR A 12 -9.76 -32.08 -8.48
N GLN A 13 -9.22 -33.28 -8.32
CA GLN A 13 -8.29 -33.89 -9.26
C GLN A 13 -8.96 -34.21 -10.62
N GLN A 14 -10.20 -34.67 -10.64
CA GLN A 14 -10.93 -34.90 -11.89
C GLN A 14 -11.27 -33.60 -12.63
N ALA A 15 -11.62 -32.53 -11.92
CA ALA A 15 -11.80 -31.18 -12.50
C ALA A 15 -10.49 -30.65 -13.10
N VAL A 16 -9.38 -30.81 -12.42
CA VAL A 16 -8.04 -30.44 -12.90
C VAL A 16 -7.64 -31.26 -14.13
N VAL A 17 -7.89 -32.58 -14.13
CA VAL A 17 -7.60 -33.46 -15.29
C VAL A 17 -8.50 -33.14 -16.48
N GLY A 18 -9.78 -32.80 -16.23
CA GLY A 18 -10.72 -32.37 -17.28
C GLY A 18 -10.31 -31.04 -17.91
N ALA A 19 -9.88 -30.07 -17.09
CA ALA A 19 -9.32 -28.80 -17.54
C ALA A 19 -8.03 -29.01 -18.35
N THR A 20 -7.16 -29.91 -17.91
CA THR A 20 -5.89 -30.22 -18.60
C THR A 20 -6.09 -30.87 -19.98
N LYS A 21 -7.15 -31.67 -20.18
CA LYS A 21 -7.49 -32.25 -21.49
C LYS A 21 -8.02 -31.20 -22.47
N ARG A 22 -8.88 -30.30 -22.04
CA ARG A 22 -9.38 -29.16 -22.85
C ARG A 22 -8.23 -28.20 -23.24
N LEU A 23 -7.28 -27.99 -22.36
CA LEU A 23 -6.12 -27.13 -22.55
C LEU A 23 -5.14 -27.63 -23.63
N LYS A 24 -4.99 -28.95 -23.83
CA LYS A 24 -4.15 -29.50 -24.90
C LYS A 24 -4.64 -29.14 -26.30
N THR A 25 -5.96 -29.04 -26.49
CA THR A 25 -6.58 -28.66 -27.77
C THR A 25 -6.39 -27.17 -28.06
N VAL A 26 -6.59 -26.30 -27.04
CA VAL A 26 -6.38 -24.84 -27.16
C VAL A 26 -4.91 -24.49 -27.41
N ARG A 27 -3.98 -25.28 -26.88
CA ARG A 27 -2.53 -25.09 -27.04
C ARG A 27 -2.03 -25.27 -28.47
N LYS A 28 -2.66 -26.15 -29.24
CA LYS A 28 -2.30 -26.39 -30.66
C LYS A 28 -2.73 -25.21 -31.53
N GLU A 29 -3.88 -24.63 -31.26
CA GLU A 29 -4.42 -23.49 -32.00
C GLU A 29 -3.71 -22.15 -31.68
N ALA A 30 -3.20 -21.97 -30.45
CA ALA A 30 -2.51 -20.77 -30.04
C ALA A 30 -1.08 -20.60 -30.65
N ARG A 31 -0.44 -21.72 -31.06
CA ARG A 31 0.87 -21.69 -31.74
C ARG A 31 0.80 -21.21 -33.19
N ASP A 32 -0.33 -21.38 -33.86
CA ASP A 32 -0.49 -21.06 -35.27
C ASP A 32 -0.88 -19.59 -35.54
N LEU A 33 -1.21 -18.84 -34.49
CA LEU A 33 -1.53 -17.41 -34.58
C LEU A 33 -0.36 -16.63 -34.03
N GLY A 34 0.45 -16.06 -34.91
CA GLY A 34 1.56 -15.14 -34.58
C GLY A 34 1.04 -13.92 -33.81
N VAL A 35 0.84 -14.07 -32.49
CA VAL A 35 0.33 -13.02 -31.65
C VAL A 35 1.47 -12.07 -31.28
N ASN A 36 1.33 -10.83 -31.72
CA ASN A 36 2.15 -9.71 -31.30
C ASN A 36 2.00 -9.55 -29.77
N THR A 37 3.03 -9.92 -29.03
CA THR A 37 2.96 -10.01 -27.57
C THR A 37 3.41 -8.69 -26.94
N PRO A 38 2.60 -8.05 -26.08
CA PRO A 38 2.97 -6.79 -25.40
C PRO A 38 4.29 -6.85 -24.61
N GLY A 39 4.74 -8.03 -24.18
CA GLY A 39 5.98 -8.22 -23.45
C GLY A 39 7.28 -7.96 -24.23
N LEU A 40 7.24 -7.92 -25.56
CA LEU A 40 8.43 -7.57 -26.38
C LEU A 40 8.73 -6.07 -26.33
N THR A 41 7.71 -5.23 -26.19
CA THR A 41 7.87 -3.78 -26.03
C THR A 41 8.43 -3.41 -24.65
N GLU A 42 8.10 -4.15 -23.60
CA GLU A 42 8.69 -3.92 -22.27
C GLU A 42 10.18 -4.22 -22.22
N SER A 43 10.64 -5.33 -22.82
CA SER A 43 12.06 -5.67 -22.87
C SER A 43 12.88 -4.67 -23.69
N PHE A 44 12.27 -4.06 -24.71
CA PHE A 44 12.93 -3.07 -25.57
C PHE A 44 12.98 -1.67 -24.92
N MET A 45 11.96 -1.30 -24.11
CA MET A 45 11.90 0.00 -23.45
C MET A 45 12.71 0.06 -22.15
N PHE A 46 12.89 -1.07 -21.46
CA PHE A 46 13.53 -1.14 -20.15
C PHE A 46 14.79 -2.02 -20.13
N GLY A 47 15.55 -2.04 -21.24
CA GLY A 47 16.86 -2.70 -21.33
C GLY A 47 17.84 -2.16 -20.27
N GLU A 48 18.89 -2.93 -20.00
CA GLU A 48 19.95 -2.61 -19.03
C GLU A 48 20.44 -1.16 -19.18
N ARG A 49 20.10 -0.32 -18.22
CA ARG A 49 20.66 1.02 -18.07
C ARG A 49 21.45 1.07 -16.76
N GLY A 50 22.62 1.69 -16.79
CA GLY A 50 23.41 1.94 -15.59
C GLY A 50 24.23 0.76 -15.02
N GLY A 51 24.34 -0.37 -15.74
CA GLY A 51 25.22 -1.49 -15.33
C GLY A 51 24.74 -2.32 -14.14
N VAL A 52 23.66 -1.95 -13.47
CA VAL A 52 23.04 -2.70 -12.39
C VAL A 52 21.67 -3.19 -12.83
N HIS A 53 21.52 -4.49 -12.97
CA HIS A 53 20.21 -5.09 -13.27
C HIS A 53 19.31 -5.01 -12.05
N ILE A 54 18.24 -4.22 -12.14
CA ILE A 54 17.24 -4.05 -11.09
C ILE A 54 16.04 -4.97 -11.38
N ASN A 55 15.66 -5.73 -10.35
CA ASN A 55 14.42 -6.46 -10.31
C ASN A 55 13.68 -6.12 -9.01
N GLU A 56 12.45 -6.58 -8.88
CA GLU A 56 11.57 -6.27 -7.75
C GLU A 56 12.17 -6.75 -6.42
N HIS A 57 12.86 -7.89 -6.41
CA HIS A 57 13.54 -8.40 -5.19
C HIS A 57 14.73 -7.52 -4.78
N LYS A 58 15.56 -7.08 -5.74
CA LYS A 58 16.66 -6.16 -5.45
C LYS A 58 16.16 -4.79 -5.02
N ALA A 59 15.05 -4.32 -5.61
CA ALA A 59 14.43 -3.07 -5.20
C ALA A 59 13.96 -3.12 -3.74
N MET A 60 13.44 -4.25 -3.27
CA MET A 60 13.06 -4.45 -1.87
C MET A 60 14.25 -4.42 -0.88
N CYS A 61 15.48 -4.60 -1.34
CA CYS A 61 16.67 -4.40 -0.52
C CYS A 61 16.95 -2.92 -0.25
N ILE A 62 16.33 -2.00 -0.99
CA ILE A 62 16.41 -0.56 -0.73
C ILE A 62 15.44 -0.21 0.40
N ALA A 63 15.96 0.23 1.55
CA ALA A 63 15.16 0.49 2.75
C ALA A 63 13.96 1.42 2.52
N ALA A 64 14.11 2.44 1.68
CA ALA A 64 13.03 3.37 1.36
C ALA A 64 11.91 2.69 0.53
N VAL A 65 12.26 1.79 -0.39
CA VAL A 65 11.28 1.00 -1.16
C VAL A 65 10.51 0.06 -0.24
N TYR A 66 11.23 -0.70 0.59
CA TYR A 66 10.62 -1.60 1.57
C TYR A 66 9.64 -0.85 2.47
N ALA A 67 10.07 0.28 3.04
CA ALA A 67 9.24 1.09 3.93
C ALA A 67 7.98 1.66 3.23
N CYS A 68 8.08 2.07 1.97
CA CYS A 68 6.92 2.55 1.21
C CYS A 68 5.94 1.41 0.89
N VAL A 69 6.46 0.27 0.44
CA VAL A 69 5.62 -0.89 0.06
C VAL A 69 4.91 -1.46 1.27
N SER A 70 5.64 -1.72 2.38
CA SER A 70 5.03 -2.23 3.60
C SER A 70 4.01 -1.24 4.17
N TYR A 71 4.33 0.07 4.23
CA TYR A 71 3.40 1.07 4.75
C TYR A 71 2.05 1.09 4.02
N ILE A 72 2.05 1.01 2.67
CA ILE A 72 0.81 1.00 1.90
C ILE A 72 0.10 -0.36 2.04
N ALA A 73 0.84 -1.47 1.99
CA ALA A 73 0.29 -2.81 2.08
C ALA A 73 -0.38 -3.06 3.44
N ASP A 74 0.32 -2.74 4.54
CA ASP A 74 -0.19 -2.86 5.91
C ASP A 74 -1.43 -1.99 6.13
N TYR A 75 -1.41 -0.76 5.61
CA TYR A 75 -2.54 0.14 5.72
C TYR A 75 -3.80 -0.43 5.04
N VAL A 76 -3.69 -0.86 3.78
CA VAL A 76 -4.81 -1.45 3.03
C VAL A 76 -5.29 -2.74 3.69
N ALA A 77 -4.36 -3.57 4.17
CA ALA A 77 -4.66 -4.83 4.84
C ALA A 77 -5.41 -4.63 6.16
N SER A 78 -5.03 -3.61 6.94
CA SER A 78 -5.61 -3.32 8.26
C SER A 78 -7.06 -2.80 8.22
N LEU A 79 -7.55 -2.37 7.05
CA LEU A 79 -8.91 -1.86 6.91
C LEU A 79 -9.92 -3.01 6.85
N PRO A 80 -10.97 -3.01 7.72
CA PRO A 80 -12.04 -3.99 7.64
C PRO A 80 -12.80 -3.89 6.33
N LYS A 81 -13.00 -5.00 5.65
CA LYS A 81 -13.69 -5.12 4.36
C LYS A 81 -15.08 -5.69 4.60
N ILE A 82 -16.11 -4.94 4.28
CA ILE A 82 -17.49 -5.30 4.56
C ILE A 82 -18.28 -5.41 3.26
N THR A 83 -19.02 -6.51 3.13
CA THR A 83 -20.04 -6.66 2.07
C THR A 83 -21.33 -6.02 2.56
N TYR A 84 -21.86 -5.07 1.78
CA TYR A 84 -23.10 -4.37 2.04
C TYR A 84 -24.18 -4.73 1.04
N GLU A 85 -25.42 -4.76 1.54
CA GLU A 85 -26.64 -4.81 0.76
C GLU A 85 -27.27 -3.41 0.69
N ARG A 86 -27.58 -2.95 -0.51
CA ARG A 86 -28.32 -1.69 -0.75
C ARG A 86 -29.78 -1.89 -0.44
N THR A 87 -30.34 -1.02 0.37
CA THR A 87 -31.78 -1.00 0.69
C THR A 87 -32.36 0.37 0.37
N ASP A 88 -33.67 0.49 0.24
CA ASP A 88 -34.35 1.76 -0.08
C ASP A 88 -34.10 2.85 0.98
N LYS A 89 -33.78 2.46 2.21
CA LYS A 89 -33.53 3.38 3.35
C LYS A 89 -32.05 3.51 3.75
N GLY A 90 -31.14 2.94 2.93
CA GLY A 90 -29.72 2.99 3.26
C GLY A 90 -28.98 1.70 2.89
N ARG A 91 -28.16 1.17 3.80
CA ARG A 91 -27.37 -0.04 3.58
C ARG A 91 -27.35 -0.93 4.81
N ASN A 92 -27.34 -2.24 4.61
CA ASN A 92 -27.19 -3.23 5.69
C ASN A 92 -25.94 -4.07 5.46
N ARG A 93 -25.27 -4.51 6.53
CA ARG A 93 -24.20 -5.51 6.43
C ARG A 93 -24.77 -6.84 5.98
N ALA A 94 -24.24 -7.38 4.89
CA ALA A 94 -24.68 -8.64 4.30
C ALA A 94 -23.80 -9.82 4.80
N SER A 95 -23.75 -10.03 6.12
CA SER A 95 -22.87 -11.05 6.76
C SER A 95 -23.23 -12.49 6.37
N LYS A 96 -24.45 -12.74 5.89
CA LYS A 96 -24.90 -14.06 5.42
C LYS A 96 -24.61 -14.30 3.92
N HIS A 97 -24.12 -13.28 3.20
CA HIS A 97 -23.81 -13.41 1.78
C HIS A 97 -22.54 -14.23 1.56
N TRP A 98 -22.50 -15.08 0.55
CA TRP A 98 -21.35 -15.97 0.26
C TRP A 98 -20.01 -15.22 0.11
N LEU A 99 -20.03 -13.96 -0.37
CA LEU A 99 -18.82 -13.16 -0.54
C LEU A 99 -18.25 -12.64 0.79
N TYR A 100 -19.09 -12.50 1.84
CA TYR A 100 -18.67 -11.91 3.10
C TYR A 100 -17.47 -12.63 3.75
N PRO A 101 -17.52 -13.96 3.99
CA PRO A 101 -16.40 -14.67 4.62
C PRO A 101 -15.11 -14.63 3.78
N ILE A 102 -15.20 -14.59 2.46
CA ILE A 102 -14.04 -14.55 1.56
C ILE A 102 -13.31 -13.20 1.62
N VAL A 103 -14.07 -12.11 1.80
CA VAL A 103 -13.52 -10.74 1.79
C VAL A 103 -13.15 -10.27 3.18
N HIS A 104 -13.90 -10.72 4.20
CA HIS A 104 -13.77 -10.24 5.58
C HIS A 104 -12.95 -11.18 6.47
N ASP A 105 -13.07 -12.49 6.25
CA ASP A 105 -12.45 -13.48 7.14
C ASP A 105 -11.26 -14.16 6.42
N ASP A 106 -11.54 -15.26 5.72
CA ASP A 106 -10.52 -16.12 5.13
C ASP A 106 -10.74 -16.30 3.62
N PRO A 107 -9.95 -15.64 2.76
CA PRO A 107 -10.02 -15.83 1.31
C PRO A 107 -9.59 -17.23 0.85
N ASN A 108 -8.80 -17.94 1.64
CA ASN A 108 -8.41 -19.33 1.43
C ASN A 108 -7.99 -19.99 2.75
N PRO A 109 -7.86 -21.34 2.83
CA PRO A 109 -7.56 -22.06 4.07
C PRO A 109 -6.21 -21.74 4.72
N TYR A 110 -5.31 -21.03 4.05
CA TYR A 110 -3.96 -20.73 4.55
C TYR A 110 -3.72 -19.27 4.88
N MET A 111 -4.60 -18.38 4.41
CA MET A 111 -4.41 -16.93 4.55
C MET A 111 -5.70 -16.28 5.04
N ASN A 112 -5.58 -15.41 6.02
CA ASN A 112 -6.65 -14.51 6.40
C ASN A 112 -6.76 -13.32 5.42
N ASP A 113 -7.76 -12.48 5.60
CA ASP A 113 -8.03 -11.31 4.75
C ASP A 113 -6.90 -10.27 4.80
N TYR A 114 -6.22 -10.14 5.94
CA TYR A 114 -5.06 -9.26 6.12
C TYR A 114 -3.88 -9.72 5.26
N GLU A 115 -3.44 -10.97 5.44
CA GLU A 115 -2.30 -11.55 4.72
C GLU A 115 -2.52 -11.56 3.20
N PHE A 116 -3.73 -11.85 2.78
CA PHE A 116 -4.11 -11.82 1.36
C PHE A 116 -4.01 -10.41 0.78
N SER A 117 -4.57 -9.43 1.47
CA SER A 117 -4.59 -8.04 1.01
C SER A 117 -3.21 -7.41 1.03
N GLU A 118 -2.40 -7.69 2.07
CA GLU A 118 -0.99 -7.29 2.17
C GLU A 118 -0.19 -7.84 1.00
N THR A 119 -0.27 -9.16 0.76
CA THR A 119 0.44 -9.84 -0.32
C THR A 119 0.10 -9.27 -1.69
N LEU A 120 -1.18 -9.13 -2.03
CA LEU A 120 -1.57 -8.61 -3.34
C LEU A 120 -1.30 -7.13 -3.50
N THR A 121 -1.38 -6.35 -2.42
CA THR A 121 -0.98 -4.93 -2.45
C THR A 121 0.52 -4.81 -2.67
N GLY A 122 1.34 -5.61 -2.01
CA GLY A 122 2.77 -5.71 -2.28
C GLY A 122 3.08 -6.08 -3.73
N HIS A 123 2.36 -7.05 -4.28
CA HIS A 123 2.50 -7.46 -5.68
C HIS A 123 2.21 -6.29 -6.64
N VAL A 124 1.10 -5.56 -6.46
CA VAL A 124 0.76 -4.47 -7.38
C VAL A 124 1.72 -3.29 -7.25
N LEU A 125 2.25 -3.02 -6.06
CA LEU A 125 3.24 -1.96 -5.84
C LEU A 125 4.59 -2.27 -6.47
N LEU A 126 4.98 -3.53 -6.56
CA LEU A 126 6.26 -3.95 -7.13
C LEU A 126 6.16 -4.25 -8.63
N TRP A 127 5.21 -5.10 -9.04
CA TRP A 127 5.06 -5.53 -10.44
C TRP A 127 4.02 -4.72 -11.23
N GLY A 128 3.31 -3.80 -10.58
CA GLY A 128 2.20 -3.06 -11.20
C GLY A 128 0.91 -3.88 -11.33
N ASN A 129 0.97 -5.17 -11.06
CA ASN A 129 -0.13 -6.13 -11.21
C ASN A 129 -0.12 -7.13 -10.06
N ALA A 130 -1.30 -7.51 -9.60
CA ALA A 130 -1.47 -8.60 -8.65
C ALA A 130 -2.59 -9.52 -9.15
N TYR A 131 -2.38 -10.81 -9.00
CA TYR A 131 -3.27 -11.83 -9.51
C TYR A 131 -3.64 -12.81 -8.40
N ALA A 132 -4.89 -13.27 -8.42
CA ALA A 132 -5.31 -14.44 -7.67
C ALA A 132 -6.23 -15.31 -8.53
N GLU A 133 -6.09 -16.61 -8.41
CA GLU A 133 -7.01 -17.56 -9.02
C GLU A 133 -8.33 -17.56 -8.26
N ILE A 134 -9.44 -17.54 -8.98
CA ILE A 134 -10.78 -17.59 -8.44
C ILE A 134 -11.30 -19.03 -8.53
N VAL A 135 -11.45 -19.69 -7.40
CA VAL A 135 -12.07 -21.00 -7.30
C VAL A 135 -13.57 -20.82 -7.07
N ARG A 136 -14.39 -21.52 -7.86
CA ARG A 136 -15.85 -21.44 -7.79
C ARG A 136 -16.46 -22.80 -7.52
N ASN A 137 -17.57 -22.80 -6.77
CA ASN A 137 -18.41 -23.98 -6.57
C ASN A 137 -19.28 -24.27 -7.80
N GLY A 138 -20.07 -25.37 -7.74
CA GLY A 138 -20.99 -25.75 -8.81
C GLY A 138 -22.13 -24.74 -9.06
N ALA A 139 -22.44 -23.86 -8.12
CA ALA A 139 -23.40 -22.77 -8.25
C ALA A 139 -22.81 -21.51 -8.90
N GLY A 140 -21.48 -21.50 -9.13
CA GLY A 140 -20.77 -20.35 -9.71
C GLY A 140 -20.34 -19.30 -8.68
N GLU A 141 -20.57 -19.54 -7.39
CA GLU A 141 -20.11 -18.67 -6.30
C GLU A 141 -18.63 -18.87 -6.04
N VAL A 142 -17.94 -17.82 -5.68
CA VAL A 142 -16.51 -17.88 -5.31
C VAL A 142 -16.40 -18.56 -3.95
N VAL A 143 -15.49 -19.53 -3.85
CA VAL A 143 -15.21 -20.27 -2.60
C VAL A 143 -13.85 -19.90 -2.06
N GLU A 144 -12.87 -19.68 -2.94
CA GLU A 144 -11.49 -19.39 -2.55
C GLU A 144 -10.82 -18.42 -3.52
N LEU A 145 -9.84 -17.67 -3.03
CA LEU A 145 -8.95 -16.79 -3.79
C LEU A 145 -7.50 -17.16 -3.48
N TRP A 146 -6.76 -17.60 -4.50
CA TRP A 146 -5.37 -18.01 -4.35
C TRP A 146 -4.41 -17.04 -5.00
N PRO A 147 -3.52 -16.36 -4.26
CA PRO A 147 -2.53 -15.46 -4.82
C PRO A 147 -1.62 -16.16 -5.82
N LEU A 148 -1.42 -15.54 -6.98
CA LEU A 148 -0.48 -15.98 -8.00
C LEU A 148 0.68 -14.99 -8.07
N ARG A 149 1.89 -15.51 -8.21
CA ARG A 149 3.08 -14.66 -8.38
C ARG A 149 3.00 -13.90 -9.70
N PRO A 150 3.14 -12.56 -9.70
CA PRO A 150 2.98 -11.75 -10.91
C PRO A 150 3.99 -12.06 -12.01
N ASP A 151 5.20 -12.48 -11.65
CA ASP A 151 6.25 -12.89 -12.58
C ASP A 151 5.91 -14.17 -13.35
N ARG A 152 4.88 -14.89 -12.94
CA ARG A 152 4.40 -16.13 -13.56
C ARG A 152 3.09 -15.98 -14.34
N VAL A 153 2.50 -14.81 -14.33
CA VAL A 153 1.20 -14.55 -14.97
C VAL A 153 1.37 -13.54 -16.08
N ARG A 154 0.93 -13.89 -17.28
CA ARG A 154 0.99 -13.06 -18.46
C ARG A 154 -0.41 -12.86 -19.03
N PRO A 155 -1.01 -11.67 -18.92
CA PRO A 155 -2.26 -11.35 -19.61
C PRO A 155 -2.01 -11.17 -21.11
N PHE A 156 -2.95 -11.65 -21.94
CA PHE A 156 -2.94 -11.45 -23.38
C PHE A 156 -4.36 -11.38 -23.94
N LEU A 157 -4.50 -10.74 -25.10
CA LEU A 157 -5.75 -10.62 -25.84
C LEU A 157 -5.80 -11.68 -26.93
N ARG A 158 -6.93 -12.41 -27.00
CA ARG A 158 -7.27 -13.32 -28.10
C ARG A 158 -8.72 -13.13 -28.43
N GLU A 159 -9.04 -12.85 -29.71
CA GLU A 159 -10.43 -12.63 -30.19
C GLU A 159 -11.19 -11.61 -29.32
N GLU A 160 -10.55 -10.46 -29.02
CA GLU A 160 -11.09 -9.40 -28.15
C GLU A 160 -11.40 -9.82 -26.71
N LYS A 161 -11.00 -11.02 -26.30
CA LYS A 161 -11.13 -11.53 -24.93
C LYS A 161 -9.78 -11.61 -24.24
N VAL A 162 -9.78 -11.25 -22.98
CA VAL A 162 -8.58 -11.32 -22.12
C VAL A 162 -8.44 -12.73 -21.56
N PHE A 163 -7.25 -13.28 -21.72
CA PHE A 163 -6.81 -14.53 -21.11
C PHE A 163 -5.52 -14.31 -20.34
N TYR A 164 -5.25 -15.23 -19.43
CA TYR A 164 -4.04 -15.21 -18.62
C TYR A 164 -3.28 -16.52 -18.81
N GLU A 165 -2.05 -16.43 -19.26
CA GLU A 165 -1.11 -17.53 -19.26
C GLU A 165 -0.41 -17.59 -17.91
N VAL A 166 -0.54 -18.71 -17.19
CA VAL A 166 0.05 -18.90 -15.88
C VAL A 166 1.10 -20.01 -15.95
N MET A 167 2.32 -19.68 -15.57
CA MET A 167 3.42 -20.65 -15.47
C MET A 167 3.35 -21.37 -14.11
N LEU A 168 3.19 -22.69 -14.16
CA LEU A 168 3.14 -23.53 -12.98
C LEU A 168 4.55 -23.81 -12.41
N PRO A 169 4.69 -24.12 -11.11
CA PRO A 169 5.97 -24.45 -10.49
C PRO A 169 6.70 -25.63 -11.14
N ASN A 170 5.96 -26.56 -11.73
CA ASN A 170 6.48 -27.75 -12.43
C ASN A 170 6.89 -27.48 -13.87
N GLY A 171 6.97 -26.22 -14.32
CA GLY A 171 7.30 -25.81 -15.68
C GLY A 171 6.16 -25.96 -16.70
N GLY A 172 4.97 -26.41 -16.29
CA GLY A 172 3.77 -26.39 -17.11
C GLY A 172 3.21 -24.98 -17.29
N GLN A 173 2.39 -24.80 -18.34
CA GLN A 173 1.65 -23.56 -18.58
C GLN A 173 0.16 -23.87 -18.69
N ILE A 174 -0.68 -23.03 -18.10
CA ILE A 174 -2.13 -23.07 -18.24
C ILE A 174 -2.63 -21.72 -18.73
N VAL A 175 -3.70 -21.74 -19.50
CA VAL A 175 -4.40 -20.53 -19.94
C VAL A 175 -5.74 -20.46 -19.25
N LEU A 176 -5.96 -19.39 -18.50
CA LEU A 176 -7.16 -19.15 -17.74
C LEU A 176 -7.95 -17.98 -18.35
N PRO A 177 -9.27 -18.06 -18.40
CA PRO A 177 -10.11 -16.96 -18.87
C PRO A 177 -10.16 -15.83 -17.84
N PHE A 178 -10.54 -14.64 -18.28
CA PHE A 178 -10.71 -13.45 -17.42
C PHE A 178 -11.60 -13.70 -16.19
N SER A 179 -12.63 -14.56 -16.30
CA SER A 179 -13.53 -14.88 -15.20
C SER A 179 -12.92 -15.70 -14.07
N SER A 180 -11.77 -16.35 -14.33
CA SER A 180 -11.09 -17.22 -13.37
C SER A 180 -9.91 -16.51 -12.66
N ILE A 181 -9.65 -15.26 -12.99
CA ILE A 181 -8.55 -14.49 -12.39
C ILE A 181 -9.08 -13.20 -11.76
N PHE A 182 -8.79 -13.04 -10.50
CA PHE A 182 -8.85 -11.75 -9.82
C PHE A 182 -7.60 -10.98 -10.18
N HIS A 183 -7.75 -9.88 -10.92
CA HIS A 183 -6.62 -9.07 -11.38
C HIS A 183 -6.76 -7.65 -10.83
N LEU A 184 -5.91 -7.29 -9.88
CA LEU A 184 -5.71 -5.95 -9.38
C LEU A 184 -4.50 -5.33 -10.09
N HIS A 185 -4.66 -4.17 -10.73
CA HIS A 185 -3.59 -3.50 -11.45
C HIS A 185 -3.45 -2.02 -11.03
N GLY A 186 -2.24 -1.52 -11.14
CA GLY A 186 -1.89 -0.12 -10.95
C GLY A 186 -2.25 0.75 -12.15
N LEU A 187 -1.49 1.82 -12.36
CA LEU A 187 -1.57 2.67 -13.54
C LEU A 187 -1.06 1.90 -14.76
N GLY A 188 -1.78 1.96 -15.87
CA GLY A 188 -1.41 1.38 -17.15
C GLY A 188 -2.00 2.19 -18.30
N PHE A 189 -1.48 2.04 -19.53
CA PHE A 189 -1.98 2.79 -20.68
C PHE A 189 -3.15 2.08 -21.39
N ASP A 190 -3.19 0.76 -21.35
CA ASP A 190 -4.18 -0.05 -22.07
C ASP A 190 -5.39 -0.44 -21.21
N GLY A 191 -5.34 -0.17 -19.90
CA GLY A 191 -6.37 -0.57 -18.95
C GLY A 191 -6.40 -2.07 -18.63
N LEU A 192 -5.49 -2.86 -19.21
CA LEU A 192 -5.35 -4.30 -18.95
C LEU A 192 -4.19 -4.59 -18.00
N VAL A 193 -3.03 -4.00 -18.27
CA VAL A 193 -1.80 -4.25 -17.54
C VAL A 193 -1.33 -2.97 -16.85
N GLY A 194 -1.04 -3.08 -15.57
CA GLY A 194 -0.40 -2.01 -14.81
C GLY A 194 1.11 -2.04 -15.02
N TYR A 195 1.73 -0.86 -15.07
CA TYR A 195 3.18 -0.75 -15.16
C TYR A 195 3.84 -0.95 -13.80
N SER A 196 4.95 -1.68 -13.80
CA SER A 196 5.78 -1.83 -12.60
C SER A 196 6.44 -0.49 -12.25
N PRO A 197 6.19 0.09 -11.07
CA PRO A 197 6.88 1.29 -10.63
C PRO A 197 8.39 1.08 -10.56
N ILE A 198 8.83 -0.14 -10.22
CA ILE A 198 10.26 -0.49 -10.13
C ILE A 198 10.93 -0.44 -11.50
N LYS A 199 10.29 -1.01 -12.53
CA LYS A 199 10.83 -1.00 -13.89
C LYS A 199 10.86 0.41 -14.48
N PHE A 200 9.81 1.21 -14.24
CA PHE A 200 9.75 2.59 -14.73
C PHE A 200 10.82 3.49 -14.12
N HIS A 201 11.18 3.24 -12.85
CA HIS A 201 12.16 4.02 -12.11
C HIS A 201 13.44 3.22 -11.83
N CYS A 202 13.80 2.31 -12.77
CA CYS A 202 14.98 1.45 -12.60
C CYS A 202 16.27 2.25 -12.43
N ASP A 203 16.41 3.40 -13.08
CA ASP A 203 17.58 4.27 -12.97
C ASP A 203 17.72 4.86 -11.55
N THR A 204 16.62 5.33 -10.96
CA THR A 204 16.60 5.81 -9.56
C THR A 204 16.96 4.69 -8.58
N MET A 205 16.42 3.49 -8.80
CA MET A 205 16.73 2.32 -7.96
C MET A 205 18.18 1.85 -8.13
N ALA A 206 18.69 1.86 -9.37
CA ALA A 206 20.07 1.52 -9.66
C ALA A 206 21.05 2.49 -9.01
N LEU A 207 20.76 3.79 -9.05
CA LEU A 207 21.54 4.82 -8.37
C LEU A 207 21.58 4.56 -6.87
N ALA A 208 20.44 4.26 -6.23
CA ALA A 208 20.36 3.96 -4.79
C ALA A 208 21.26 2.78 -4.39
N ILE A 209 21.26 1.71 -5.18
CA ILE A 209 22.11 0.54 -4.94
C ILE A 209 23.58 0.86 -5.18
N SER A 210 23.90 1.58 -6.27
CA SER A 210 25.28 1.97 -6.61
C SER A 210 25.88 2.86 -5.53
N GLU A 211 25.13 3.82 -5.01
CA GLU A 211 25.57 4.66 -3.90
C GLU A 211 25.83 3.84 -2.62
N GLN A 212 24.96 2.86 -2.33
CA GLN A 212 25.15 1.97 -1.20
C GLN A 212 26.43 1.14 -1.37
N GLN A 213 26.63 0.53 -2.54
CA GLN A 213 27.83 -0.25 -2.85
C GLN A 213 29.12 0.59 -2.79
N TYR A 214 29.07 1.81 -3.33
CA TYR A 214 30.20 2.74 -3.25
C TYR A 214 30.57 3.02 -1.79
N ARG A 215 29.59 3.25 -0.93
CA ARG A 215 29.82 3.48 0.49
C ARG A 215 30.37 2.26 1.21
N GLU A 216 29.81 1.07 0.94
CA GLU A 216 30.33 -0.17 1.50
C GLU A 216 31.78 -0.39 1.11
N ALA A 217 32.13 -0.16 -0.15
CA ALA A 217 33.50 -0.24 -0.64
C ALA A 217 34.39 0.84 0.01
N PHE A 218 33.88 2.06 0.16
CA PHE A 218 34.58 3.15 0.80
C PHE A 218 34.93 2.82 2.25
N PHE A 219 33.95 2.33 3.03
CA PHE A 219 34.17 1.98 4.44
C PHE A 219 34.99 0.69 4.60
N LYS A 220 34.83 -0.28 3.68
CA LYS A 220 35.55 -1.56 3.74
C LYS A 220 37.03 -1.43 3.39
N ASN A 221 37.33 -0.55 2.46
CA ASN A 221 38.71 -0.41 1.94
C ASN A 221 39.51 0.67 2.70
N ASP A 222 38.95 1.28 3.78
CA ASP A 222 39.55 2.46 4.45
C ASP A 222 40.07 3.49 3.41
N ALA A 223 39.32 3.72 2.36
CA ALA A 223 39.74 4.20 1.04
C ALA A 223 40.29 5.63 0.98
N ARG A 224 40.49 6.22 2.10
CA ARG A 224 41.37 7.41 2.26
C ARG A 224 42.38 7.11 3.34
N PRO A 225 43.68 7.24 3.05
CA PRO A 225 44.61 7.36 4.11
C PRO A 225 44.15 8.53 5.01
N GLY A 226 43.90 8.30 6.28
CA GLY A 226 43.51 9.35 7.24
C GLY A 226 44.48 10.56 7.20
N GLY A 227 45.55 10.42 6.44
CA GLY A 227 46.55 11.40 6.08
C GLY A 227 47.67 10.80 5.25
N VAL A 228 48.56 11.65 4.82
CA VAL A 228 49.76 11.31 4.07
C VAL A 228 50.96 11.48 4.98
N LEU A 229 51.77 10.42 5.10
CA LEU A 229 53.10 10.50 5.71
C LEU A 229 54.11 10.97 4.65
N THR A 230 54.66 12.13 4.83
CA THR A 230 55.73 12.67 3.97
C THR A 230 57.09 12.60 4.69
N HIS A 231 58.09 12.16 3.95
CA HIS A 231 59.50 12.10 4.42
C HIS A 231 60.34 13.00 3.53
N PRO A 232 61.28 13.79 4.09
CA PRO A 232 62.07 14.76 3.33
C PRO A 232 63.04 14.11 2.33
N ALA A 233 63.42 12.84 2.52
CA ALA A 233 64.27 12.11 1.61
C ALA A 233 63.55 10.90 0.96
N THR A 234 64.07 10.40 -0.17
CA THR A 234 63.54 9.23 -0.83
C THR A 234 63.83 7.97 -0.03
N LEU A 235 62.79 7.27 0.40
CA LEU A 235 62.92 6.00 1.11
C LEU A 235 63.16 4.84 0.14
N SER A 236 64.02 3.87 0.55
CA SER A 236 64.19 2.63 -0.20
C SER A 236 62.89 1.79 -0.13
N GLU A 237 62.68 0.91 -1.13
CA GLU A 237 61.48 0.04 -1.15
C GLU A 237 61.30 -0.82 0.11
N GLY A 238 62.43 -1.28 0.71
CA GLY A 238 62.39 -2.01 1.97
C GLY A 238 61.93 -1.17 3.14
N ALA A 239 62.41 0.10 3.25
CA ALA A 239 61.99 1.03 4.27
C ALA A 239 60.49 1.42 4.13
N GLN A 240 60.02 1.62 2.90
CA GLN A 240 58.61 1.90 2.64
C GLN A 240 57.68 0.75 3.08
N LYS A 241 58.07 -0.49 2.77
CA LYS A 241 57.32 -1.70 3.18
C LYS A 241 57.29 -1.85 4.70
N THR A 242 58.41 -1.62 5.36
CA THR A 242 58.50 -1.73 6.81
C THR A 242 57.70 -0.63 7.50
N LEU A 243 57.79 0.61 7.03
CA LEU A 243 57.02 1.73 7.55
C LEU A 243 55.51 1.51 7.41
N ARG A 244 55.06 1.02 6.22
CA ARG A 244 53.65 0.70 6.00
C ARG A 244 53.15 -0.40 6.95
N LYS A 245 53.91 -1.47 7.11
CA LYS A 245 53.57 -2.57 8.02
C LYS A 245 53.45 -2.10 9.47
N GLN A 246 54.44 -1.36 9.95
CA GLN A 246 54.42 -0.80 11.32
C GLN A 246 53.27 0.17 11.54
N TRP A 247 52.92 0.98 10.52
CA TRP A 247 51.81 1.90 10.59
C TRP A 247 50.46 1.14 10.63
N GLU A 248 50.28 0.12 9.80
CA GLU A 248 49.09 -0.72 9.79
C GLU A 248 48.91 -1.49 11.10
N GLU A 249 49.99 -2.02 11.68
CA GLU A 249 49.98 -2.73 12.97
C GLU A 249 49.63 -1.81 14.14
N THR A 250 50.09 -0.57 14.10
CA THR A 250 49.91 0.38 15.20
C THR A 250 48.62 1.17 15.14
N HIS A 251 48.16 1.52 13.94
CA HIS A 251 47.04 2.41 13.69
C HIS A 251 45.89 1.78 12.87
N GLY A 252 46.10 0.59 12.29
CA GLY A 252 45.08 -0.13 11.56
C GLY A 252 44.05 -0.80 12.47
N GLY A 253 42.78 -0.97 11.94
CA GLY A 253 41.68 -1.64 12.62
C GLY A 253 40.86 -0.76 13.57
N LEU A 254 39.64 -1.23 13.85
CA LEU A 254 38.63 -0.50 14.66
C LEU A 254 39.11 -0.21 16.12
N GLY A 255 39.94 -1.07 16.68
CA GLY A 255 40.45 -0.93 18.08
C GLY A 255 41.58 0.06 18.27
N ASN A 256 42.26 0.47 17.20
CA ASN A 256 43.46 1.33 17.25
C ASN A 256 43.18 2.77 16.78
N ARG A 257 41.94 3.12 16.54
CA ARG A 257 41.52 4.48 16.17
C ARG A 257 41.81 5.44 17.32
N ASN A 258 42.38 6.61 17.03
CA ASN A 258 42.75 7.67 17.96
C ASN A 258 44.01 7.41 18.83
N ARG A 259 44.90 6.47 18.49
CA ARG A 259 46.19 6.37 19.14
C ARG A 259 47.12 7.51 18.69
N VAL A 260 47.89 8.02 19.62
CA VAL A 260 48.92 9.04 19.33
C VAL A 260 50.02 8.42 18.49
N ALA A 261 50.29 9.02 17.34
CA ALA A 261 51.41 8.63 16.48
C ALA A 261 52.68 9.44 16.87
N ILE A 262 53.78 8.74 17.11
CA ILE A 262 55.06 9.36 17.26
C ILE A 262 55.79 9.29 15.92
N LEU A 263 56.13 10.44 15.36
CA LEU A 263 56.77 10.56 14.06
C LEU A 263 58.23 10.85 14.27
N GLU A 264 59.10 9.99 13.78
CA GLU A 264 60.56 10.09 13.87
C GLU A 264 61.16 10.48 12.50
N GLU A 265 62.46 10.83 12.49
CA GLU A 265 63.25 11.08 11.27
C GLU A 265 62.69 12.13 10.30
N GLY A 266 61.97 13.14 10.80
CA GLY A 266 61.43 14.21 9.97
C GLY A 266 60.15 13.83 9.19
N LEU A 267 59.51 12.71 9.55
CA LEU A 267 58.18 12.37 9.03
C LEU A 267 57.15 13.43 9.44
N THR A 268 56.36 13.87 8.51
CA THR A 268 55.24 14.75 8.78
C THR A 268 53.94 14.08 8.39
N TRP A 269 52.96 14.18 9.28
CA TRP A 269 51.60 13.73 9.02
C TRP A 269 50.72 14.88 8.55
N GLN A 270 50.16 14.74 7.39
CA GLN A 270 49.18 15.68 6.89
C GLN A 270 47.81 14.98 6.80
N SER A 271 46.88 15.40 7.64
CA SER A 271 45.53 14.86 7.55
C SER A 271 44.90 15.29 6.22
N VAL A 272 44.42 14.32 5.46
CA VAL A 272 43.57 14.60 4.32
C VAL A 272 42.15 14.79 4.87
N GLY A 273 41.80 16.03 5.18
CA GLY A 273 40.48 16.36 5.75
C GLY A 273 39.35 15.87 4.89
N ILE A 274 38.21 15.59 5.52
CA ILE A 274 36.95 15.25 4.83
C ILE A 274 36.55 16.46 3.97
N PRO A 275 36.54 16.36 2.63
CA PRO A 275 36.10 17.49 1.82
C PRO A 275 34.62 17.79 2.08
N ALA A 276 34.21 19.04 1.83
CA ALA A 276 32.81 19.50 1.89
C ALA A 276 31.84 18.63 1.05
N LYS A 277 32.34 17.87 0.07
CA LYS A 277 31.59 16.85 -0.69
C LYS A 277 30.90 15.76 0.15
N ASP A 278 31.36 15.49 1.36
CA ASP A 278 30.72 14.46 2.19
C ASP A 278 29.45 15.00 2.89
N MET A 279 29.34 16.32 3.05
CA MET A 279 28.06 16.95 3.48
C MET A 279 27.04 16.96 2.36
N GLU A 280 27.44 17.26 1.12
CA GLU A 280 26.57 17.15 -0.07
C GLU A 280 26.04 15.74 -0.27
N PHE A 281 26.81 14.74 0.12
CA PHE A 281 26.44 13.33 0.05
C PHE A 281 25.30 12.94 1.00
N ILE A 282 25.24 13.54 2.20
CA ILE A 282 24.13 13.31 3.16
C ILE A 282 22.83 13.94 2.65
N GLU A 283 22.92 15.11 2.05
CA GLU A 283 21.77 15.80 1.43
C GLU A 283 21.26 15.05 0.21
N GLY A 284 22.15 14.57 -0.67
CA GLY A 284 21.82 13.73 -1.81
C GLY A 284 21.05 12.48 -1.39
N ARG A 285 21.42 11.87 -0.26
CA ARG A 285 20.73 10.69 0.26
C ARG A 285 19.34 10.98 0.82
N LYS A 286 19.13 12.15 1.44
CA LYS A 286 17.79 12.58 1.86
C LYS A 286 16.90 12.81 0.64
N TYR A 287 17.45 13.47 -0.38
CA TYR A 287 16.76 13.72 -1.64
C TYR A 287 16.34 12.41 -2.32
N GLN A 288 17.25 11.44 -2.45
CA GLN A 288 16.98 10.15 -3.06
C GLN A 288 15.87 9.35 -2.33
N LYS A 289 15.91 9.34 -0.99
CA LYS A 289 14.82 8.73 -0.21
C LYS A 289 13.49 9.44 -0.46
N SER A 290 13.48 10.76 -0.57
CA SER A 290 12.28 11.56 -0.86
C SER A 290 11.78 11.31 -2.28
N GLU A 291 12.68 11.14 -3.24
CA GLU A 291 12.35 10.76 -4.60
C GLU A 291 11.67 9.38 -4.65
N ILE A 292 12.24 8.37 -3.98
CA ILE A 292 11.62 7.05 -3.87
C ILE A 292 10.25 7.14 -3.19
N ALA A 293 10.13 7.91 -2.10
CA ALA A 293 8.86 8.14 -1.43
C ALA A 293 7.80 8.73 -2.37
N SER A 294 8.19 9.65 -3.24
CA SER A 294 7.30 10.29 -4.23
C SER A 294 6.81 9.33 -5.31
N ILE A 295 7.62 8.35 -5.73
CA ILE A 295 7.22 7.28 -6.67
C ILE A 295 6.01 6.51 -6.13
N PHE A 296 6.03 6.19 -4.84
CA PHE A 296 4.93 5.50 -4.15
C PHE A 296 3.87 6.46 -3.58
N ARG A 297 4.03 7.76 -3.75
CA ARG A 297 3.14 8.81 -3.19
C ARG A 297 3.09 8.76 -1.66
N VAL A 298 4.11 8.24 -1.01
CA VAL A 298 4.24 8.22 0.45
C VAL A 298 4.90 9.53 0.89
N LYS A 299 4.32 10.19 1.88
CA LYS A 299 4.88 11.45 2.40
C LYS A 299 6.22 11.18 3.10
N PRO A 300 7.28 11.97 2.86
CA PRO A 300 8.63 11.71 3.41
C PRO A 300 8.69 11.57 4.93
N TYR A 301 7.86 12.30 5.67
CA TYR A 301 7.82 12.21 7.13
C TYR A 301 7.41 10.81 7.65
N LYS A 302 6.62 10.03 6.88
CA LYS A 302 6.29 8.63 7.20
C LYS A 302 7.51 7.71 7.13
N LEU A 303 8.54 8.12 6.40
CA LEU A 303 9.83 7.42 6.32
C LEU A 303 10.87 7.97 7.30
N GLY A 304 10.44 8.80 8.27
CA GLY A 304 11.34 9.44 9.23
C GLY A 304 12.21 10.56 8.65
N ILE A 305 11.86 11.08 7.47
CA ILE A 305 12.54 12.22 6.84
C ILE A 305 11.80 13.48 7.28
N MET A 306 12.31 14.17 8.27
CA MET A 306 11.77 15.43 8.76
C MET A 306 12.67 16.58 8.35
N GLU A 307 12.08 17.66 7.84
CA GLU A 307 12.78 18.93 7.67
C GLU A 307 12.70 19.73 8.98
N PRO A 308 13.81 20.32 9.45
CA PRO A 308 13.80 21.14 10.66
C PRO A 308 12.79 22.29 10.53
N GLY A 309 11.86 22.41 11.48
CA GLY A 309 10.92 23.52 11.55
C GLY A 309 9.54 23.27 10.91
N THR A 310 9.28 22.12 10.28
CA THR A 310 8.00 21.85 9.59
C THR A 310 6.93 21.13 10.42
N VAL A 311 7.22 20.72 11.66
CA VAL A 311 6.31 19.89 12.44
C VAL A 311 5.68 20.65 13.60
N SER A 312 4.47 21.18 13.39
CA SER A 312 3.53 21.54 14.46
C SER A 312 2.57 20.35 14.71
N TYR A 313 2.11 20.14 15.93
CA TYR A 313 1.12 19.08 16.26
C TYR A 313 -0.16 19.17 15.41
N ALA A 314 -0.67 20.39 15.17
CA ALA A 314 -1.79 20.62 14.27
C ALA A 314 -1.52 20.22 12.80
N SER A 315 -0.24 20.27 12.37
CA SER A 315 0.15 19.85 11.03
C SER A 315 0.25 18.32 10.89
N ILE A 316 0.49 17.58 11.98
CA ILE A 316 0.59 16.11 11.94
C ILE A 316 -0.77 15.49 11.62
N GLU A 317 -1.83 15.99 12.24
CA GLU A 317 -3.20 15.54 11.99
C GLU A 317 -3.62 15.81 10.54
N GLN A 318 -3.42 17.05 10.08
CA GLN A 318 -3.70 17.42 8.68
C GLN A 318 -2.90 16.57 7.70
N GLN A 319 -1.63 16.30 7.99
CA GLN A 319 -0.78 15.44 7.17
C GLN A 319 -1.24 13.97 7.17
N ALA A 320 -1.82 13.47 8.27
CA ALA A 320 -2.39 12.13 8.32
C ALA A 320 -3.64 12.04 7.45
N ILE A 321 -4.51 13.04 7.50
CA ILE A 321 -5.70 13.18 6.66
C ILE A 321 -5.29 13.25 5.18
N ASP A 322 -4.33 14.09 4.82
CA ASP A 322 -3.82 14.20 3.45
C ASP A 322 -3.25 12.88 2.93
N THR A 323 -2.49 12.15 3.75
CA THR A 323 -1.97 10.84 3.38
C THR A 323 -3.09 9.84 3.11
N HIS A 324 -4.15 9.88 3.91
CA HIS A 324 -5.31 9.03 3.71
C HIS A 324 -5.96 9.29 2.36
N PHE A 325 -6.28 10.54 2.05
CA PHE A 325 -6.98 10.91 0.80
C PHE A 325 -6.09 10.76 -0.43
N ASP A 326 -4.84 11.23 -0.37
CA ASP A 326 -3.97 11.31 -1.55
C ASP A 326 -3.33 9.96 -1.89
N THR A 327 -2.94 9.17 -0.89
CA THR A 327 -2.19 7.94 -1.08
C THR A 327 -3.07 6.70 -0.99
N MET A 328 -3.90 6.59 0.07
CA MET A 328 -4.57 5.34 0.40
C MET A 328 -5.91 5.16 -0.33
N MET A 329 -6.75 6.20 -0.39
CA MET A 329 -8.06 6.13 -1.06
C MET A 329 -8.02 5.62 -2.50
N PRO A 330 -7.04 6.02 -3.35
CA PRO A 330 -6.93 5.46 -4.70
C PRO A 330 -6.70 3.94 -4.72
N TRP A 331 -5.94 3.40 -3.77
CA TRP A 331 -5.72 1.96 -3.65
C TRP A 331 -6.96 1.23 -3.17
N VAL A 332 -7.57 1.74 -2.11
CA VAL A 332 -8.81 1.18 -1.56
C VAL A 332 -9.91 1.16 -2.61
N GLY A 333 -10.13 2.25 -3.33
CA GLY A 333 -11.14 2.29 -4.38
C GLY A 333 -10.89 1.30 -5.53
N ARG A 334 -9.62 0.90 -5.80
CA ARG A 334 -9.32 -0.20 -6.72
C ARG A 334 -9.73 -1.54 -6.15
N TRP A 335 -9.42 -1.81 -4.89
CA TRP A 335 -9.79 -3.03 -4.20
C TRP A 335 -11.30 -3.21 -4.13
N GLU A 336 -12.05 -2.22 -3.68
CA GLU A 336 -13.52 -2.27 -3.59
C GLU A 336 -14.19 -2.62 -4.91
N ARG A 337 -13.73 -1.97 -5.99
CA ARG A 337 -14.26 -2.25 -7.34
C ARG A 337 -13.89 -3.64 -7.82
N LYS A 338 -12.72 -4.16 -7.47
CA LYS A 338 -12.30 -5.50 -7.87
C LYS A 338 -13.02 -6.58 -7.07
N PHE A 339 -13.18 -6.43 -5.75
CA PHE A 339 -14.01 -7.33 -4.96
C PHE A 339 -15.47 -7.32 -5.41
N THR A 340 -16.05 -6.15 -5.65
CA THR A 340 -17.41 -6.05 -6.19
C THR A 340 -17.55 -6.76 -7.54
N ARG A 341 -16.48 -6.88 -8.34
CA ARG A 341 -16.52 -7.63 -9.61
C ARG A 341 -16.57 -9.15 -9.44
N LEU A 342 -16.32 -9.71 -8.28
CA LEU A 342 -16.54 -11.14 -7.99
C LEU A 342 -18.02 -11.50 -8.03
N LEU A 343 -18.89 -10.54 -7.72
CA LEU A 343 -20.35 -10.66 -7.82
C LEU A 343 -20.81 -10.75 -9.28
N ASN A 344 -21.92 -11.42 -9.51
CA ASN A 344 -22.61 -11.45 -10.79
C ASN A 344 -23.22 -10.09 -11.14
N LYS A 345 -23.55 -9.83 -12.42
CA LYS A 345 -24.09 -8.54 -12.85
C LYS A 345 -25.38 -8.15 -12.13
N SER A 346 -26.26 -9.11 -11.85
CA SER A 346 -27.50 -8.91 -11.09
C SER A 346 -27.24 -8.60 -9.62
N GLU A 347 -26.31 -9.31 -9.00
CA GLU A 347 -25.93 -9.11 -7.60
C GLU A 347 -25.28 -7.74 -7.34
N ARG A 348 -24.50 -7.21 -8.30
CA ARG A 348 -23.85 -5.89 -8.19
C ARG A 348 -24.84 -4.72 -8.06
N LEU A 349 -26.07 -4.89 -8.49
CA LEU A 349 -27.12 -3.88 -8.28
C LEU A 349 -27.50 -3.78 -6.81
N LYS A 350 -27.42 -4.91 -6.10
CA LYS A 350 -27.87 -5.05 -4.72
C LYS A 350 -26.73 -5.06 -3.70
N TYR A 351 -25.60 -5.68 -4.04
CA TYR A 351 -24.46 -5.86 -3.14
C TYR A 351 -23.22 -5.14 -3.65
N TYR A 352 -22.35 -4.73 -2.71
CA TYR A 352 -21.05 -4.15 -2.99
C TYR A 352 -20.11 -4.34 -1.79
N VAL A 353 -18.81 -4.19 -2.01
CA VAL A 353 -17.79 -4.25 -0.96
C VAL A 353 -17.28 -2.85 -0.69
N GLU A 354 -17.13 -2.50 0.58
CA GLU A 354 -16.59 -1.23 1.04
C GLU A 354 -15.59 -1.47 2.18
N PHE A 355 -14.51 -0.70 2.19
CA PHE A 355 -13.53 -0.67 3.26
C PHE A 355 -13.92 0.36 4.30
N LEU A 356 -13.88 0.00 5.57
CA LEU A 356 -14.23 0.90 6.66
C LEU A 356 -13.01 1.66 7.17
N PHE A 357 -13.10 2.99 7.13
CA PHE A 357 -12.05 3.89 7.61
C PHE A 357 -12.25 4.39 9.04
N ASP A 358 -13.40 4.10 9.66
CA ASP A 358 -13.76 4.62 10.97
C ASP A 358 -12.70 4.34 12.05
N GLY A 359 -11.98 3.23 11.94
CA GLY A 359 -10.89 2.87 12.86
C GLY A 359 -9.66 3.77 12.76
N VAL A 360 -9.33 4.24 11.55
CA VAL A 360 -8.14 5.06 11.28
C VAL A 360 -8.39 6.53 11.67
N LEU A 361 -9.62 7.01 11.46
CA LEU A 361 -10.03 8.36 11.84
C LEU A 361 -10.29 8.51 13.36
N ARG A 362 -10.22 7.42 14.12
CA ARG A 362 -10.36 7.45 15.61
C ARG A 362 -9.21 8.16 16.32
N ALA A 363 -8.12 8.48 15.64
CA ALA A 363 -6.99 9.22 16.23
C ALA A 363 -7.38 10.64 16.69
N ASP A 364 -8.46 11.23 16.14
CA ASP A 364 -9.03 12.49 16.61
C ASP A 364 -10.37 12.24 17.34
N SER A 365 -10.27 11.74 18.56
CA SER A 365 -11.44 11.49 19.42
C SER A 365 -12.22 12.77 19.77
N GLU A 366 -11.55 13.91 19.83
CA GLU A 366 -12.19 15.20 20.17
C GLU A 366 -13.00 15.76 19.01
N SER A 367 -12.44 15.86 17.82
CA SER A 367 -13.13 16.30 16.59
C SER A 367 -14.28 15.37 16.21
N ARG A 368 -14.07 14.07 16.36
CA ARG A 368 -15.11 13.05 16.15
C ARG A 368 -16.24 13.23 17.17
N GLY A 369 -15.92 13.37 18.46
CA GLY A 369 -16.90 13.60 19.51
C GLY A 369 -17.75 14.84 19.24
N LYS A 370 -17.11 15.96 18.86
CA LYS A 370 -17.80 17.19 18.43
C LYS A 370 -18.71 16.97 17.24
N THR A 371 -18.24 16.27 16.22
CA THR A 371 -19.03 15.95 15.01
C THR A 371 -20.23 15.07 15.33
N LEU A 372 -20.07 14.04 16.15
CA LEU A 372 -21.17 13.16 16.59
C LEU A 372 -22.16 13.93 17.47
N GLN A 373 -21.67 14.80 18.35
CA GLN A 373 -22.51 15.67 19.16
C GLN A 373 -23.38 16.60 18.31
N VAL A 374 -22.78 17.25 17.29
CA VAL A 374 -23.53 18.10 16.34
C VAL A 374 -24.57 17.29 15.57
N LYS A 375 -24.23 16.09 15.09
CA LYS A 375 -25.18 15.19 14.42
C LYS A 375 -26.31 14.76 15.35
N ARG A 376 -26.02 14.50 16.64
CA ARG A 376 -27.01 14.15 17.65
C ARG A 376 -27.94 15.33 17.95
N GLN A 377 -27.39 16.52 18.09
CA GLN A 377 -28.15 17.74 18.34
C GLN A 377 -29.07 18.12 17.18
N ASN A 378 -28.65 17.82 15.94
CA ASN A 378 -29.44 18.11 14.74
C ASN A 378 -30.40 16.96 14.34
N GLY A 379 -30.58 15.96 15.19
CA GLY A 379 -31.51 14.85 14.91
C GLY A 379 -31.07 13.91 13.77
N VAL A 380 -29.80 13.98 13.37
CA VAL A 380 -29.23 13.13 12.29
C VAL A 380 -28.78 11.77 12.82
N LEU A 381 -28.51 11.68 14.15
CA LEU A 381 -27.94 10.49 14.81
C LEU A 381 -28.74 10.14 16.03
N SER A 382 -29.20 8.88 16.15
CA SER A 382 -29.84 8.37 17.36
C SER A 382 -28.81 8.00 18.44
N ALA A 383 -29.23 7.84 19.70
CA ALA A 383 -28.33 7.41 20.77
C ALA A 383 -27.77 6.01 20.53
N ASN A 384 -28.60 5.09 20.03
CA ASN A 384 -28.15 3.72 19.74
C ASN A 384 -27.23 3.65 18.53
N GLU A 385 -27.41 4.49 17.52
CA GLU A 385 -26.47 4.61 16.42
C GLU A 385 -25.11 5.15 16.89
N TRP A 386 -25.09 6.17 17.76
CA TRP A 386 -23.84 6.65 18.37
C TRP A 386 -23.16 5.54 19.17
N ARG A 387 -23.92 4.85 20.04
CA ARG A 387 -23.40 3.74 20.84
C ARG A 387 -22.83 2.61 19.96
N ALA A 388 -23.48 2.29 18.85
CA ALA A 388 -22.99 1.32 17.88
C ALA A 388 -21.68 1.76 17.22
N LEU A 389 -21.49 3.05 16.94
CA LEU A 389 -20.22 3.60 16.45
C LEU A 389 -19.07 3.48 17.45
N ASP A 390 -19.39 3.47 18.76
CA ASP A 390 -18.43 3.32 19.85
C ASP A 390 -18.38 1.89 20.43
N ASN A 391 -18.99 0.90 19.73
CA ASN A 391 -19.10 -0.51 20.13
C ASN A 391 -19.74 -0.70 21.53
N MET A 392 -20.70 0.12 21.87
CA MET A 392 -21.49 0.01 23.11
C MET A 392 -22.82 -0.68 22.84
N ASP A 393 -23.34 -1.42 23.83
CA ASP A 393 -24.65 -2.07 23.74
C ASP A 393 -25.79 -1.05 23.60
N LYS A 394 -26.86 -1.46 22.93
CA LYS A 394 -28.07 -0.65 22.77
C LYS A 394 -28.77 -0.40 24.12
N ILE A 395 -29.37 0.79 24.25
CA ILE A 395 -30.21 1.13 25.38
C ILE A 395 -31.69 1.22 24.99
N PRO A 396 -32.64 0.98 25.89
CA PRO A 396 -34.06 1.20 25.64
C PRO A 396 -34.29 2.65 25.21
N HIS A 397 -35.21 2.86 24.26
CA HIS A 397 -35.57 4.18 23.71
C HIS A 397 -34.40 4.96 23.05
N GLY A 398 -33.25 4.30 22.81
CA GLY A 398 -32.08 4.94 22.20
C GLY A 398 -32.16 5.07 20.66
N ASP A 399 -33.17 4.52 19.99
CA ASP A 399 -33.36 4.63 18.55
C ASP A 399 -34.18 5.88 18.15
N GLU A 400 -34.63 6.68 19.15
CA GLU A 400 -35.36 7.92 18.89
C GLU A 400 -34.42 9.06 18.52
N PHE A 401 -34.88 9.88 17.54
CA PHE A 401 -34.16 11.09 17.11
C PHE A 401 -34.66 12.30 17.86
N TRP A 402 -33.75 13.06 18.42
CA TRP A 402 -34.07 14.27 19.21
C TRP A 402 -33.60 15.49 18.44
N MET A 403 -34.46 16.50 18.33
CA MET A 403 -34.11 17.82 17.81
C MET A 403 -34.31 18.88 18.88
N PRO A 404 -33.49 19.96 18.90
CA PRO A 404 -33.70 21.10 19.76
C PRO A 404 -35.08 21.73 19.50
N SER A 405 -35.80 22.07 20.59
CA SER A 405 -37.14 22.66 20.50
C SER A 405 -37.20 24.03 19.82
N ASN A 406 -36.06 24.66 19.58
CA ASN A 406 -35.93 25.92 18.84
C ASN A 406 -35.83 25.75 17.31
N MET A 407 -35.82 24.52 16.80
CA MET A 407 -35.83 24.25 15.36
C MET A 407 -37.28 24.06 14.88
N MET A 408 -37.77 24.96 14.05
CA MET A 408 -39.09 24.87 13.43
C MET A 408 -38.96 24.62 11.92
N VAL A 409 -39.91 23.91 11.37
CA VAL A 409 -39.99 23.70 9.91
C VAL A 409 -40.34 25.01 9.24
N VAL A 410 -39.55 25.46 8.30
CA VAL A 410 -39.78 26.69 7.53
C VAL A 410 -41.12 26.56 6.80
N GLY A 411 -42.07 27.45 7.09
CA GLY A 411 -43.39 27.48 6.45
C GLY A 411 -44.50 26.67 7.15
N LYS A 412 -44.24 26.09 8.34
CA LYS A 412 -45.32 25.61 9.24
C LYS A 412 -45.48 26.56 10.39
N GLU A 413 -46.70 26.99 10.67
CA GLU A 413 -47.05 27.65 11.91
C GLU A 413 -46.88 26.65 13.08
N PRO A 414 -46.45 27.12 14.27
CA PRO A 414 -46.33 26.22 15.42
C PRO A 414 -47.69 25.63 15.75
N GLU A 415 -47.80 24.28 15.72
CA GLU A 415 -48.95 23.59 16.27
C GLU A 415 -49.05 23.95 17.75
N GLU A 416 -50.24 24.41 18.19
CA GLU A 416 -50.51 24.74 19.60
C GLU A 416 -50.15 23.56 20.47
N ASP A 417 -49.29 23.82 21.45
CA ASP A 417 -48.81 22.80 22.38
C ASP A 417 -50.01 22.22 23.16
N LEU A 418 -50.15 20.90 23.18
CA LEU A 418 -51.19 20.13 23.84
C LEU A 418 -51.31 20.38 25.35
N LEU A 419 -50.50 21.28 25.91
CA LEU A 419 -50.43 21.63 27.33
C LEU A 419 -50.97 23.04 27.68
N GLY A 420 -51.49 23.79 26.72
CA GLY A 420 -52.21 25.05 26.99
C GLY A 420 -51.41 26.14 27.69
N VAL A 421 -50.09 26.15 27.56
CA VAL A 421 -49.22 27.20 28.12
C VAL A 421 -49.01 28.29 27.07
N PRO A 422 -49.42 29.55 27.29
CA PRO A 422 -49.24 30.62 26.33
C PRO A 422 -47.76 30.95 26.17
N VAL A 423 -47.27 30.80 24.95
CA VAL A 423 -45.91 31.23 24.54
C VAL A 423 -45.92 32.77 24.54
N HIS A 424 -45.21 33.37 25.49
CA HIS A 424 -44.99 34.83 25.49
C HIS A 424 -44.10 35.19 24.28
N THR A 425 -44.69 35.64 23.17
CA THR A 425 -44.01 36.35 22.12
C THR A 425 -43.66 37.76 22.63
N ASN A 426 -42.39 38.02 22.85
CA ASN A 426 -41.89 39.37 23.06
C ASN A 426 -42.08 40.18 21.76
N GLY A 427 -43.28 40.74 21.61
CA GLY A 427 -43.60 41.72 20.57
C GLY A 427 -43.00 43.05 20.97
N ASN A 428 -41.95 43.45 20.30
CA ASN A 428 -41.49 44.83 20.30
C ASN A 428 -42.54 45.68 19.54
N GLY A 429 -43.52 46.17 20.27
CA GLY A 429 -44.51 47.10 19.75
C GLY A 429 -43.92 48.50 19.65
N ASN A 430 -43.61 48.94 18.47
CA ASN A 430 -43.37 50.33 18.16
C ASN A 430 -44.73 51.04 18.11
N GLY A 431 -45.04 51.84 19.13
CA GLY A 431 -46.18 52.73 19.15
C GLY A 431 -46.12 53.80 18.06
N LYS A 432 -47.16 53.87 17.25
CA LYS A 432 -47.52 55.13 16.58
C LYS A 432 -48.79 55.64 17.21
N SER A 433 -48.66 56.82 17.89
CA SER A 433 -49.71 57.72 18.25
C SER A 433 -50.42 58.18 16.98
N ALA A 434 -51.75 58.14 16.95
CA ALA A 434 -52.56 58.97 16.04
C ALA A 434 -53.63 59.65 16.89
N ASP A 435 -53.58 60.93 16.84
CA ASP A 435 -54.55 61.87 17.34
C ASP A 435 -55.90 61.72 16.60
N ALA A 436 -56.98 61.82 17.38
CA ALA A 436 -58.14 62.70 17.17
C ALA A 436 -59.18 62.44 18.29
#